data_cd280ca16851d525a65d9b44542f924f
#
_entry.id   cd280ca16851d525a65d9b44542f924f
#
_cell.length_a   1.000
_cell.length_b   1.000
_cell.length_c   1.000
_cell.angle_alpha   90.00
_cell.angle_beta   90.00
_cell.angle_gamma   90.00
#
_symmetry.space_group_name_H-M   'P 1'
#
loop_
_entity.id
_entity.type
_entity.pdbx_description
1 polymer ?
#
loop_
_entity_poly.entity_id
_entity_poly.type
_entity_poly.pdbx_seq_one_letter_code
_entity_poly.pdbx_strand_id
1 'polypeptide(L)'
;MEYVKDKVVMVTGGGGSIGSELCRQIAASNPKQLIIVDIYENNAYDIQLELKDKYPHLNLETLIASVRNTDKVNHLFEQYHPDIVYHAAAHKHVPLMEDSPCEAVKNNVFGTLNVVRAADKYGTKRFILISTDKAVNPTNVMG
;
A
#
# COMPACT_ATOMS: atom_id res chain seq x y z
N MET A 1 -6.56 15.75 -3.75
CA MET A 1 -5.86 15.32 -2.51
C MET A 1 -4.84 16.37 -2.03
N GLU A 2 -5.34 17.49 -1.55
CA GLU A 2 -4.43 18.58 -1.11
C GLU A 2 -3.57 18.18 0.08
N TYR A 3 -4.06 17.29 0.93
CA TYR A 3 -3.34 16.90 2.14
C TYR A 3 -2.10 16.04 1.87
N VAL A 4 -1.91 15.53 0.63
CA VAL A 4 -0.67 14.81 0.27
C VAL A 4 0.41 15.73 -0.28
N LYS A 5 0.08 16.96 -0.59
CA LYS A 5 1.04 17.91 -1.15
C LYS A 5 2.23 18.09 -0.21
N ASP A 6 3.42 17.97 -0.76
CA ASP A 6 4.69 18.10 -0.03
C ASP A 6 4.88 17.07 1.09
N LYS A 7 4.15 15.96 1.04
CA LYS A 7 4.26 14.87 2.03
C LYS A 7 4.91 13.63 1.42
N VAL A 8 5.54 12.84 2.28
CA VAL A 8 6.02 11.50 1.91
C VAL A 8 4.86 10.54 2.07
N VAL A 9 4.46 9.91 0.97
CA VAL A 9 3.29 9.05 0.93
C VAL A 9 3.71 7.63 0.53
N MET A 10 3.28 6.65 1.31
CA MET A 10 3.52 5.24 1.00
C MET A 10 2.19 4.57 0.65
N VAL A 11 2.18 3.79 -0.42
CA VAL A 11 1.01 2.99 -0.82
C VAL A 11 1.42 1.52 -0.84
N THR A 12 0.89 0.73 0.07
CA THR A 12 1.08 -0.72 0.04
C THR A 12 0.04 -1.33 -0.89
N GLY A 13 0.43 -2.31 -1.68
CA GLY A 13 -0.44 -2.83 -2.72
C GLY A 13 -0.62 -1.86 -3.88
N GLY A 14 0.38 -1.02 -4.12
CA GLY A 14 0.29 0.05 -5.12
C GLY A 14 0.20 -0.41 -6.56
N GLY A 15 0.51 -1.67 -6.85
CA GLY A 15 0.36 -2.23 -8.19
C GLY A 15 -1.02 -2.82 -8.47
N GLY A 16 -1.85 -3.01 -7.47
CA GLY A 16 -3.21 -3.51 -7.64
C GLY A 16 -4.13 -2.48 -8.29
N SER A 17 -5.37 -2.87 -8.60
CA SER A 17 -6.31 -1.97 -9.27
C SER A 17 -6.65 -0.74 -8.43
N ILE A 18 -6.94 -0.92 -7.16
CA ILE A 18 -7.24 0.19 -6.25
C ILE A 18 -5.97 0.97 -5.92
N GLY A 19 -4.89 0.26 -5.59
CA GLY A 19 -3.61 0.88 -5.24
C GLY A 19 -3.03 1.72 -6.36
N SER A 20 -3.10 1.24 -7.60
CA SER A 20 -2.57 1.98 -8.76
C SER A 20 -3.37 3.25 -9.03
N GLU A 21 -4.68 3.19 -8.86
CA GLU A 21 -5.50 4.40 -9.01
C GLU A 21 -5.19 5.43 -7.92
N LEU A 22 -4.99 4.98 -6.69
CA LEU A 22 -4.51 5.87 -5.63
C LEU A 22 -3.19 6.52 -5.99
N CYS A 23 -2.25 5.73 -6.51
CA CYS A 23 -0.94 6.25 -6.92
C CYS A 23 -1.07 7.32 -7.99
N ARG A 24 -1.98 7.13 -8.95
CA ARG A 24 -2.23 8.14 -10.00
C ARG A 24 -2.74 9.44 -9.39
N GLN A 25 -3.71 9.37 -8.49
CA GLN A 25 -4.27 10.56 -7.85
C GLN A 25 -3.25 11.26 -6.95
N ILE A 26 -2.47 10.49 -6.21
CA ILE A 26 -1.42 11.04 -5.34
C ILE A 26 -0.36 11.73 -6.19
N ALA A 27 0.09 11.09 -7.26
CA ALA A 27 1.11 11.65 -8.15
C ALA A 27 0.67 12.99 -8.75
N ALA A 28 -0.61 13.11 -9.08
CA ALA A 28 -1.18 14.36 -9.60
C ALA A 28 -1.24 15.48 -8.56
N SER A 29 -1.08 15.15 -7.30
CA SER A 29 -1.25 16.08 -6.17
C SER A 29 0.07 16.59 -5.59
N ASN A 30 1.17 16.41 -6.29
CA ASN A 30 2.50 16.93 -5.96
C ASN A 30 3.00 16.51 -4.56
N PRO A 31 3.11 15.21 -4.27
CA PRO A 31 3.70 14.77 -3.02
C PRO A 31 5.20 15.07 -3.01
N LYS A 32 5.79 15.14 -1.83
CA LYS A 32 7.25 15.23 -1.71
C LYS A 32 7.91 13.97 -2.23
N GLN A 33 7.33 12.81 -1.94
CA GLN A 33 7.80 11.52 -2.42
C GLN A 33 6.64 10.53 -2.40
N LEU A 34 6.58 9.66 -3.40
CA LEU A 34 5.63 8.56 -3.46
C LEU A 34 6.39 7.25 -3.41
N ILE A 35 6.04 6.38 -2.47
CA ILE A 35 6.66 5.07 -2.29
C ILE A 35 5.61 4.01 -2.55
N ILE A 36 5.86 3.17 -3.55
CA ILE A 36 4.98 2.05 -3.90
C ILE A 36 5.58 0.78 -3.34
N VAL A 37 4.81 0.05 -2.54
CA VAL A 37 5.22 -1.24 -1.99
C VAL A 37 4.24 -2.29 -2.49
N ASP A 38 4.76 -3.32 -3.15
CA ASP A 38 3.93 -4.42 -3.64
C ASP A 38 4.76 -5.70 -3.67
N ILE A 39 4.09 -6.83 -3.51
CA ILE A 39 4.72 -8.14 -3.64
C ILE A 39 4.82 -8.59 -5.10
N TYR A 40 3.98 -8.03 -5.98
CA TYR A 40 3.92 -8.40 -7.40
C TYR A 40 4.73 -7.42 -8.23
N GLU A 41 5.90 -7.88 -8.63
CA GLU A 41 6.88 -7.08 -9.36
C GLU A 41 6.33 -6.49 -10.66
N ASN A 42 5.65 -7.30 -11.47
CA ASN A 42 5.14 -6.83 -12.76
C ASN A 42 4.14 -5.69 -12.59
N ASN A 43 3.20 -5.84 -11.67
CA ASN A 43 2.19 -4.81 -11.41
C ASN A 43 2.81 -3.54 -10.87
N ALA A 44 3.78 -3.68 -9.98
CA ALA A 44 4.48 -2.53 -9.39
C ALA A 44 5.24 -1.74 -10.44
N TYR A 45 5.95 -2.41 -11.32
CA TYR A 45 6.73 -1.72 -12.36
C TYR A 45 5.86 -1.17 -13.48
N ASP A 46 4.69 -1.74 -13.74
CA ASP A 46 3.75 -1.15 -14.70
C ASP A 46 3.29 0.23 -14.25
N ILE A 47 2.88 0.37 -13.00
CA ILE A 47 2.46 1.68 -12.49
C ILE A 47 3.65 2.63 -12.37
N GLN A 48 4.83 2.12 -12.06
CA GLN A 48 6.05 2.94 -12.04
C GLN A 48 6.33 3.56 -13.40
N LEU A 49 6.29 2.77 -14.45
CA LEU A 49 6.52 3.26 -15.81
C LEU A 49 5.51 4.32 -16.21
N GLU A 50 4.25 4.07 -15.93
CA GLU A 50 3.19 5.02 -16.23
C GLU A 50 3.43 6.36 -15.54
N LEU A 51 3.75 6.35 -14.24
CA LEU A 51 3.93 7.56 -13.45
C LEU A 51 5.21 8.31 -13.81
N LYS A 52 6.29 7.60 -14.11
CA LYS A 52 7.54 8.24 -14.52
C LYS A 52 7.39 8.93 -15.87
N ASP A 53 6.60 8.34 -16.77
CA ASP A 53 6.31 8.95 -18.06
C ASP A 53 5.48 10.22 -17.91
N LYS A 54 4.41 10.14 -17.09
CA LYS A 54 3.48 11.24 -16.92
C LYS A 54 4.01 12.35 -16.01
N TYR A 55 4.78 11.97 -14.99
CA TYR A 55 5.32 12.90 -13.99
C TYR A 55 6.83 12.74 -13.84
N PRO A 56 7.63 13.23 -14.84
CA PRO A 56 9.08 12.99 -14.84
C PRO A 56 9.84 13.52 -13.63
N HIS A 57 9.27 14.52 -12.94
CA HIS A 57 9.93 15.14 -11.79
C HIS A 57 9.49 14.52 -10.46
N LEU A 58 8.55 13.58 -10.49
CA LEU A 58 8.08 12.92 -9.28
C LEU A 58 9.20 12.09 -8.64
N ASN A 59 9.42 12.30 -7.35
CA ASN A 59 10.31 11.43 -6.58
C ASN A 59 9.56 10.15 -6.25
N LEU A 60 9.78 9.11 -7.05
CA LEU A 60 9.05 7.86 -6.99
C LEU A 60 9.99 6.71 -6.67
N GLU A 61 9.68 5.95 -5.62
CA GLU A 61 10.37 4.72 -5.27
C GLU A 61 9.40 3.55 -5.37
N THR A 62 9.86 2.47 -5.97
CA THR A 62 9.08 1.24 -6.11
C THR A 62 9.82 0.10 -5.43
N LEU A 63 9.19 -0.52 -4.45
CA LEU A 63 9.82 -1.52 -3.60
C LEU A 63 9.01 -2.81 -3.64
N ILE A 64 9.69 -3.91 -3.94
CA ILE A 64 9.08 -5.22 -3.97
C ILE A 64 9.29 -5.87 -2.62
N ALA A 65 8.21 -5.93 -1.84
CA ALA A 65 8.27 -6.45 -0.48
C ALA A 65 6.89 -6.91 -0.03
N SER A 66 6.90 -7.86 0.91
CA SER A 66 5.67 -8.33 1.55
C SER A 66 5.46 -7.58 2.86
N VAL A 67 4.24 -7.10 3.09
CA VAL A 67 3.88 -6.48 4.37
C VAL A 67 3.90 -7.48 5.53
N ARG A 68 3.94 -8.76 5.24
CA ARG A 68 4.08 -9.82 6.25
C ARG A 68 5.50 -9.96 6.79
N ASN A 69 6.47 -9.41 6.08
CA ASN A 69 7.87 -9.41 6.53
C ASN A 69 8.09 -8.25 7.49
N THR A 70 8.04 -8.53 8.79
CA THR A 70 8.13 -7.54 9.86
C THR A 70 9.41 -6.70 9.78
N ASP A 71 10.54 -7.34 9.58
CA ASP A 71 11.83 -6.64 9.52
C ASP A 71 11.91 -5.72 8.32
N LYS A 72 11.41 -6.18 7.18
CA LYS A 72 11.41 -5.37 5.96
C LYS A 72 10.50 -4.16 6.09
N VAL A 73 9.31 -4.34 6.65
CA VAL A 73 8.37 -3.25 6.88
C VAL A 73 8.99 -2.20 7.80
N ASN A 74 9.58 -2.63 8.92
CA ASN A 74 10.23 -1.70 9.84
C ASN A 74 11.39 -0.96 9.17
N HIS A 75 12.19 -1.65 8.37
CA HIS A 75 13.30 -1.04 7.64
C HIS A 75 12.81 0.06 6.68
N LEU A 76 11.73 -0.22 5.95
CA LEU A 76 11.17 0.76 5.01
C LEU A 76 10.65 2.01 5.73
N PHE A 77 9.96 1.82 6.84
CA PHE A 77 9.45 2.96 7.61
C PHE A 77 10.59 3.76 8.25
N GLU A 78 11.62 3.07 8.73
CA GLU A 78 12.83 3.74 9.26
C GLU A 78 13.53 4.56 8.19
N GLN A 79 13.64 4.00 6.99
CA GLN A 79 14.35 4.66 5.88
C GLN A 79 13.57 5.87 5.34
N TYR A 80 12.27 5.74 5.15
CA TYR A 80 11.47 6.74 4.44
C TYR A 80 10.65 7.66 5.34
N HIS A 81 10.33 7.24 6.55
CA HIS A 81 9.48 8.00 7.48
C HIS A 81 8.24 8.58 6.79
N PRO A 82 7.38 7.73 6.22
CA PRO A 82 6.22 8.26 5.50
C PRO A 82 5.29 9.04 6.42
N ASP A 83 4.81 10.17 5.92
CA ASP A 83 3.84 11.00 6.64
C ASP A 83 2.44 10.40 6.54
N ILE A 84 2.14 9.78 5.39
CA ILE A 84 0.82 9.23 5.08
C ILE A 84 1.01 7.83 4.51
N VAL A 85 0.22 6.89 4.99
CA VAL A 85 0.22 5.51 4.46
C VAL A 85 -1.18 5.14 4.01
N TYR A 86 -1.29 4.68 2.76
CA TYR A 86 -2.49 4.04 2.23
C TYR A 86 -2.22 2.56 2.14
N HIS A 87 -2.92 1.79 2.95
CA HIS A 87 -2.73 0.34 3.00
C HIS A 87 -3.79 -0.35 2.14
N ALA A 88 -3.42 -0.73 0.92
CA ALA A 88 -4.30 -1.42 -0.02
C ALA A 88 -3.89 -2.89 -0.24
N ALA A 89 -2.85 -3.34 0.44
CA ALA A 89 -2.32 -4.69 0.25
C ALA A 89 -3.26 -5.79 0.76
N ALA A 90 -4.25 -5.43 1.55
CA ALA A 90 -5.21 -6.38 2.11
C ALA A 90 -6.26 -6.86 1.09
N HIS A 91 -6.29 -6.27 -0.10
CA HIS A 91 -7.34 -6.51 -1.11
C HIS A 91 -6.90 -7.43 -2.21
N LYS A 92 -6.29 -8.56 -1.93
CA LYS A 92 -5.83 -9.37 -3.04
C LYS A 92 -6.25 -10.82 -2.93
N HIS A 93 -6.52 -11.39 -4.08
CA HIS A 93 -6.59 -12.83 -4.32
C HIS A 93 -7.58 -13.60 -3.46
N VAL A 94 -8.81 -13.08 -3.34
CA VAL A 94 -9.87 -13.79 -2.66
C VAL A 94 -10.03 -15.23 -3.18
N PRO A 95 -10.00 -15.48 -4.50
CA PRO A 95 -10.12 -16.86 -4.99
C PRO A 95 -9.02 -17.79 -4.50
N LEU A 96 -7.78 -17.29 -4.36
CA LEU A 96 -6.68 -18.09 -3.85
C LEU A 96 -6.81 -18.34 -2.35
N MET A 97 -7.53 -17.49 -1.66
CA MET A 97 -7.74 -17.59 -0.22
C MET A 97 -8.89 -18.51 0.15
N GLU A 98 -9.74 -18.86 -0.80
CA GLU A 98 -10.89 -19.73 -0.55
C GLU A 98 -10.51 -21.13 -0.13
N ASP A 99 -9.35 -21.61 -0.55
CA ASP A 99 -8.85 -22.94 -0.15
C ASP A 99 -8.52 -23.00 1.33
N SER A 100 -8.22 -21.86 1.94
CA SER A 100 -7.87 -21.79 3.37
C SER A 100 -8.32 -20.44 3.95
N PRO A 101 -9.63 -20.27 4.18
CA PRO A 101 -10.19 -18.99 4.62
C PRO A 101 -9.60 -18.46 5.92
N CYS A 102 -9.37 -19.33 6.89
CA CYS A 102 -8.80 -18.91 8.19
C CYS A 102 -7.38 -18.37 8.01
N GLU A 103 -6.61 -19.03 7.17
CA GLU A 103 -5.24 -18.59 6.90
C GLU A 103 -5.21 -17.26 6.15
N ALA A 104 -6.14 -17.07 5.22
CA ALA A 104 -6.27 -15.82 4.47
C ALA A 104 -6.57 -14.64 5.40
N VAL A 105 -7.53 -14.80 6.31
CA VAL A 105 -7.87 -13.77 7.29
C VAL A 105 -6.68 -13.47 8.19
N LYS A 106 -6.03 -14.50 8.71
CA LYS A 106 -4.85 -14.38 9.56
C LYS A 106 -3.72 -13.61 8.87
N ASN A 107 -3.43 -13.94 7.61
CA ASN A 107 -2.37 -13.29 6.86
C ASN A 107 -2.66 -11.82 6.63
N ASN A 108 -3.91 -11.47 6.31
CA ASN A 108 -4.30 -10.07 6.11
C ASN A 108 -4.21 -9.28 7.40
N VAL A 109 -4.65 -9.85 8.51
CA VAL A 109 -4.55 -9.20 9.82
C VAL A 109 -3.10 -9.01 10.21
N PHE A 110 -2.26 -10.03 10.01
CA PHE A 110 -0.84 -9.97 10.34
C PHE A 110 -0.12 -8.87 9.55
N GLY A 111 -0.34 -8.85 8.23
CA GLY A 111 0.26 -7.82 7.37
C GLY A 111 -0.19 -6.42 7.76
N THR A 112 -1.47 -6.24 8.03
CA THR A 112 -2.02 -4.95 8.44
C THR A 112 -1.43 -4.51 9.77
N LEU A 113 -1.31 -5.42 10.75
CA LEU A 113 -0.70 -5.11 12.04
C LEU A 113 0.75 -4.66 11.89
N ASN A 114 1.52 -5.32 11.02
CA ASN A 114 2.89 -4.92 10.78
C ASN A 114 2.98 -3.48 10.30
N VAL A 115 2.14 -3.11 9.34
CA VAL A 115 2.15 -1.76 8.78
C VAL A 115 1.67 -0.74 9.81
N VAL A 116 0.60 -1.04 10.54
CA VAL A 116 0.08 -0.14 11.59
C VAL A 116 1.13 0.08 12.68
N ARG A 117 1.77 -0.98 13.15
CA ARG A 117 2.79 -0.88 14.19
C ARG A 117 4.00 -0.07 13.75
N ALA A 118 4.44 -0.27 12.50
CA ALA A 118 5.54 0.50 11.94
C ALA A 118 5.15 1.97 11.79
N ALA A 119 3.95 2.25 11.31
CA ALA A 119 3.44 3.60 11.17
C ALA A 119 3.44 4.33 12.52
N ASP A 120 2.98 3.66 13.57
CA ASP A 120 2.97 4.22 14.92
C ASP A 120 4.39 4.46 15.43
N LYS A 121 5.26 3.47 15.27
CA LYS A 121 6.64 3.55 15.76
C LYS A 121 7.44 4.67 15.10
N TYR A 122 7.25 4.90 13.82
CA TYR A 122 8.05 5.85 13.04
C TYR A 122 7.33 7.17 12.75
N GLY A 123 6.25 7.43 13.45
CA GLY A 123 5.63 8.76 13.47
C GLY A 123 4.78 9.11 12.26
N THR A 124 4.22 8.13 11.58
CA THR A 124 3.28 8.38 10.49
C THR A 124 2.06 9.13 11.02
N LYS A 125 1.68 10.21 10.36
CA LYS A 125 0.60 11.09 10.83
C LYS A 125 -0.78 10.63 10.42
N ARG A 126 -0.89 9.96 9.26
CA ARG A 126 -2.17 9.46 8.76
C ARG A 126 -2.00 8.04 8.25
N PHE A 127 -2.87 7.16 8.69
CA PHE A 127 -2.93 5.78 8.20
C PHE A 127 -4.33 5.52 7.68
N ILE A 128 -4.43 5.18 6.40
CA ILE A 128 -5.70 4.95 5.73
C ILE A 128 -5.75 3.49 5.27
N LEU A 129 -6.67 2.74 5.84
CA LEU A 129 -6.93 1.37 5.43
C LEU A 129 -7.94 1.41 4.30
N ILE A 130 -7.58 0.83 3.16
CA ILE A 130 -8.48 0.80 2.00
C ILE A 130 -9.42 -0.38 2.14
N SER A 131 -10.72 -0.08 2.11
CA SER A 131 -11.78 -1.06 2.18
C SER A 131 -12.36 -1.29 0.79
N THR A 132 -12.76 -2.53 0.49
CA THR A 132 -13.40 -2.88 -0.78
C THR A 132 -14.90 -3.05 -0.60
N ASP A 133 -15.61 -3.20 -1.73
CA ASP A 133 -17.02 -3.56 -1.72
C ASP A 133 -17.28 -4.85 -0.94
N LYS A 134 -16.31 -5.76 -0.96
CA LYS A 134 -16.42 -7.02 -0.24
C LYS A 134 -16.42 -6.84 1.27
N ALA A 135 -15.86 -5.77 1.76
CA ALA A 135 -15.84 -5.47 3.18
C ALA A 135 -17.24 -5.12 3.70
N VAL A 136 -18.15 -4.70 2.82
CA VAL A 136 -19.53 -4.37 3.20
C VAL A 136 -20.45 -5.57 3.11
N ASN A 137 -19.99 -6.68 2.55
CA ASN A 137 -20.80 -7.90 2.42
C ASN A 137 -20.31 -8.95 3.40
N PRO A 138 -20.99 -9.15 4.53
CA PRO A 138 -20.50 -10.01 5.60
C PRO A 138 -20.49 -11.50 5.26
N THR A 139 -21.02 -11.91 4.12
CA THR A 139 -20.98 -13.31 3.71
C THR A 139 -19.63 -13.73 3.14
N ASN A 140 -18.74 -12.76 2.89
CA ASN A 140 -17.42 -13.02 2.36
C ASN A 140 -16.38 -12.92 3.49
N VAL A 141 -15.36 -13.81 3.46
CA VAL A 141 -14.32 -13.80 4.50
C VAL A 141 -13.51 -12.50 4.53
N MET A 142 -13.53 -11.77 3.42
CA MET A 142 -12.87 -10.46 3.34
C MET A 142 -13.81 -9.31 3.75
N GLY A 143 -15.07 -9.59 3.87
CA GLY A 143 -16.09 -8.63 4.30
C GLY A 143 -16.25 -8.54 5.82
#